data_40516ecff08874e9de03e55453c1f760
#
_entry.id   40516ecff08874e9de03e55453c1f760
#
_cell.length_a   1.000
_cell.length_b   1.000
_cell.length_c   1.000
_cell.angle_alpha   90.00
_cell.angle_beta   90.00
_cell.angle_gamma   90.00
#
_symmetry.space_group_name_H-M   'P 1'
#
loop_
_entity.id
_entity.type
_entity.pdbx_description
1 polymer ?
#
loop_
_entity_poly.entity_id
_entity_poly.type
_entity_poly.pdbx_seq_one_letter_code
_entity_poly.pdbx_strand_id
1 'polypeptide(L)'
;KGGVGKSSVTTNLAVALAAQGYKVGIVDADIYGYSIPRMLGTDRDPVVIDNMLLPPEQWGVRCISIGYFVPEGQAVVWRGPMLHKALEQFLTDVYWDEPDFLLIDMPPGTGDIALSLSQYLPRAEVLVVTTPQLAAQKVAQLSAAMATKVNLPVRGIIENMSWFTGDDGVRYELFGSGGGQNLADELNLPLLAQIPLMSALREGGDDGRPIAAVAPDSEIGKIFHSLAKKIAEEMKPKKIFSAALKVN
;
A
#
# COMPACT_ATOMS: atom_id res chain seq x y z
N LYS A 1 -13.10 -0.79 3.85
CA LYS A 1 -13.43 -0.43 5.23
C LYS A 1 -12.17 0.09 5.89
N GLY A 2 -12.27 1.15 6.69
CA GLY A 2 -11.17 1.55 7.56
C GLY A 2 -10.83 0.44 8.56
N GLY A 3 -9.56 0.34 8.99
CA GLY A 3 -9.14 -0.57 10.06
C GLY A 3 -8.80 -2.01 9.65
N VAL A 4 -8.68 -2.33 8.36
CA VAL A 4 -8.17 -3.67 7.93
C VAL A 4 -6.64 -3.72 7.84
N GLY A 5 -5.95 -2.60 8.08
CA GLY A 5 -4.48 -2.51 8.06
C GLY A 5 -3.85 -2.35 6.69
N LYS A 6 -4.53 -1.71 5.73
CA LYS A 6 -3.98 -1.44 4.38
C LYS A 6 -2.61 -0.77 4.45
N SER A 7 -2.50 0.36 5.17
CA SER A 7 -1.27 1.14 5.29
C SER A 7 -0.13 0.34 5.93
N SER A 8 -0.42 -0.48 6.95
CA SER A 8 0.59 -1.37 7.54
C SER A 8 1.08 -2.41 6.54
N VAL A 9 0.18 -2.97 5.72
CA VAL A 9 0.55 -3.92 4.66
C VAL A 9 1.36 -3.19 3.58
N THR A 10 0.91 -2.01 3.12
CA THR A 10 1.60 -1.21 2.10
C THR A 10 3.02 -0.85 2.53
N THR A 11 3.18 -0.35 3.76
CA THR A 11 4.49 0.04 4.31
C THR A 11 5.46 -1.15 4.37
N ASN A 12 5.03 -2.26 4.97
CA ASN A 12 5.91 -3.41 5.14
C ASN A 12 6.21 -4.13 3.82
N LEU A 13 5.25 -4.18 2.89
CA LEU A 13 5.47 -4.70 1.55
C LEU A 13 6.50 -3.86 0.78
N ALA A 14 6.38 -2.52 0.83
CA ALA A 14 7.31 -1.61 0.18
C ALA A 14 8.74 -1.78 0.71
N VAL A 15 8.88 -1.84 2.03
CA VAL A 15 10.18 -2.06 2.69
C VAL A 15 10.77 -3.43 2.33
N ALA A 16 9.94 -4.48 2.28
CA ALA A 16 10.38 -5.80 1.88
C ALA A 16 10.81 -5.88 0.40
N LEU A 17 10.15 -5.13 -0.50
CA LEU A 17 10.57 -4.98 -1.90
C LEU A 17 11.91 -4.23 -1.99
N ALA A 18 12.05 -3.12 -1.26
CA ALA A 18 13.30 -2.34 -1.24
C ALA A 18 14.47 -3.18 -0.71
N ALA A 19 14.25 -3.99 0.33
CA ALA A 19 15.26 -4.91 0.86
C ALA A 19 15.69 -6.00 -0.14
N GLN A 20 14.88 -6.28 -1.16
CA GLN A 20 15.22 -7.18 -2.28
C GLN A 20 15.93 -6.45 -3.43
N GLY A 21 16.27 -5.18 -3.28
CA GLY A 21 17.03 -4.39 -4.23
C GLY A 21 16.19 -3.64 -5.28
N TYR A 22 14.87 -3.59 -5.13
CA TYR A 22 14.02 -2.80 -6.01
C TYR A 22 13.96 -1.34 -5.58
N LYS A 23 13.84 -0.44 -6.55
CA LYS A 23 13.52 0.98 -6.31
C LYS A 23 12.02 1.09 -6.03
N VAL A 24 11.65 1.56 -4.84
CA VAL A 24 10.26 1.56 -4.40
C VAL A 24 9.82 2.94 -3.96
N GLY A 25 8.63 3.34 -4.42
CA GLY A 25 7.93 4.52 -3.93
C GLY A 25 6.58 4.17 -3.32
N ILE A 26 6.09 5.02 -2.42
CA ILE A 26 4.72 4.99 -1.89
C ILE A 26 4.06 6.34 -2.09
N VAL A 27 2.86 6.32 -2.67
CA VAL A 27 1.90 7.42 -2.63
C VAL A 27 0.86 7.10 -1.56
N ASP A 28 0.84 7.89 -0.49
CA ASP A 28 -0.23 7.83 0.51
C ASP A 28 -1.39 8.72 0.04
N ALA A 29 -2.42 8.07 -0.49
CA ALA A 29 -3.62 8.71 -1.01
C ALA A 29 -4.79 8.73 -0.02
N ASP A 30 -4.59 8.26 1.23
CA ASP A 30 -5.61 8.34 2.28
C ASP A 30 -5.56 9.72 2.98
N ILE A 31 -6.37 10.62 2.50
CA ILE A 31 -6.40 12.03 2.95
C ILE A 31 -6.86 12.18 4.39
N TYR A 32 -7.77 11.34 4.81
CA TYR A 32 -8.37 11.42 6.14
C TYR A 32 -7.63 10.59 7.19
N GLY A 33 -6.76 9.70 6.74
CA GLY A 33 -6.03 8.76 7.59
C GLY A 33 -4.59 8.56 7.16
N TYR A 34 -3.95 9.63 6.63
CA TYR A 34 -2.56 9.54 6.22
C TYR A 34 -1.68 9.05 7.36
N SER A 35 -1.01 7.94 7.13
CA SER A 35 -0.26 7.24 8.17
C SER A 35 1.10 6.70 7.68
N ILE A 36 1.31 6.65 6.38
CA ILE A 36 2.53 6.09 5.78
C ILE A 36 3.79 6.82 6.24
N PRO A 37 3.86 8.18 6.28
CA PRO A 37 5.06 8.87 6.77
C PRO A 37 5.46 8.43 8.17
N ARG A 38 4.50 8.37 9.09
CA ARG A 38 4.73 7.91 10.46
C ARG A 38 5.18 6.45 10.50
N MET A 39 4.53 5.57 9.74
CA MET A 39 4.85 4.14 9.70
C MET A 39 6.23 3.85 9.09
N LEU A 40 6.70 4.70 8.18
CA LEU A 40 8.06 4.63 7.63
C LEU A 40 9.10 5.31 8.52
N GLY A 41 8.67 6.19 9.42
CA GLY A 41 9.58 7.01 10.22
C GLY A 41 10.24 8.12 9.40
N THR A 42 9.55 8.65 8.39
CA THR A 42 10.01 9.83 7.65
C THR A 42 9.72 11.07 8.46
N ASP A 43 10.76 11.72 8.96
CA ASP A 43 10.71 12.91 9.82
C ASP A 43 10.98 14.23 9.06
N ARG A 44 11.09 14.15 7.74
CA ARG A 44 11.44 15.27 6.88
C ARG A 44 10.33 15.55 5.89
N ASP A 45 10.05 16.83 5.68
CA ASP A 45 9.17 17.25 4.61
C ASP A 45 9.80 17.07 3.23
N PRO A 46 9.00 16.90 2.16
CA PRO A 46 9.48 16.94 0.80
C PRO A 46 10.17 18.27 0.49
N VAL A 47 11.24 18.23 -0.28
CA VAL A 47 11.98 19.43 -0.70
C VAL A 47 11.70 19.73 -2.18
N VAL A 48 11.49 21.00 -2.51
CA VAL A 48 11.29 21.43 -3.90
C VAL A 48 12.64 21.85 -4.49
N ILE A 49 13.04 21.21 -5.59
CA ILE A 49 14.23 21.58 -6.39
C ILE A 49 13.81 21.64 -7.85
N ASP A 50 14.05 22.75 -8.52
CA ASP A 50 13.73 22.96 -9.94
C ASP A 50 12.30 22.56 -10.33
N ASN A 51 11.33 22.94 -9.51
CA ASN A 51 9.90 22.58 -9.63
C ASN A 51 9.57 21.09 -9.48
N MET A 52 10.51 20.27 -9.04
CA MET A 52 10.29 18.86 -8.70
C MET A 52 10.25 18.69 -7.19
N LEU A 53 9.33 17.86 -6.71
CA LEU A 53 9.25 17.44 -5.32
C LEU A 53 10.21 16.26 -5.10
N LEU A 54 11.20 16.45 -4.25
CA LEU A 54 12.03 15.35 -3.75
C LEU A 54 11.35 14.74 -2.53
N PRO A 55 10.82 13.52 -2.63
CA PRO A 55 10.19 12.87 -1.50
C PRO A 55 11.23 12.43 -0.47
N PRO A 56 10.92 12.46 0.84
CA PRO A 56 11.77 11.83 1.84
C PRO A 56 11.90 10.33 1.55
N GLU A 57 13.04 9.77 1.96
CA GLU A 57 13.35 8.35 1.80
C GLU A 57 13.75 7.76 3.15
N GLN A 58 13.15 6.62 3.49
CA GLN A 58 13.51 5.84 4.66
C GLN A 58 13.37 4.34 4.34
N TRP A 59 14.27 3.50 4.84
CA TRP A 59 14.32 2.06 4.57
C TRP A 59 14.40 1.71 3.07
N GLY A 60 14.99 2.61 2.26
CA GLY A 60 15.04 2.45 0.79
C GLY A 60 13.72 2.71 0.07
N VAL A 61 12.75 3.30 0.75
CA VAL A 61 11.42 3.63 0.20
C VAL A 61 11.22 5.14 0.19
N ARG A 62 10.90 5.69 -0.99
CA ARG A 62 10.48 7.09 -1.14
C ARG A 62 8.99 7.20 -0.84
N CYS A 63 8.60 8.24 -0.13
CA CYS A 63 7.20 8.44 0.24
C CYS A 63 6.73 9.86 -0.06
N ILE A 64 5.56 9.97 -0.68
CA ILE A 64 4.80 11.21 -0.73
C ILE A 64 3.43 10.98 -0.10
N SER A 65 3.01 11.90 0.73
CA SER A 65 1.71 11.86 1.41
C SER A 65 1.07 13.24 1.37
N ILE A 66 -0.24 13.27 1.30
CA ILE A 66 -1.00 14.50 1.49
C ILE A 66 -0.74 15.11 2.88
N GLY A 67 -0.39 14.27 3.86
CA GLY A 67 -0.07 14.67 5.22
C GLY A 67 1.05 15.69 5.33
N TYR A 68 2.01 15.71 4.39
CA TYR A 68 3.09 16.70 4.38
C TYR A 68 2.61 18.12 4.04
N PHE A 69 1.44 18.26 3.44
CA PHE A 69 0.88 19.54 2.99
C PHE A 69 -0.30 20.02 3.84
N VAL A 70 -0.65 19.27 4.88
CA VAL A 70 -1.72 19.61 5.81
C VAL A 70 -1.09 20.11 7.12
N PRO A 71 -1.34 21.36 7.55
CA PRO A 71 -0.84 21.84 8.84
C PRO A 71 -1.35 20.96 9.99
N GLU A 72 -0.48 20.68 10.95
CA GLU A 72 -0.87 19.90 12.14
C GLU A 72 -2.10 20.49 12.84
N GLY A 73 -3.03 19.61 13.21
CA GLY A 73 -4.24 20.00 13.95
C GLY A 73 -5.31 20.71 13.12
N GLN A 74 -5.13 20.85 11.81
CA GLN A 74 -6.14 21.46 10.93
C GLN A 74 -6.90 20.39 10.14
N ALA A 75 -8.22 20.46 10.21
CA ALA A 75 -9.08 19.70 9.31
C ALA A 75 -9.19 20.41 7.96
N VAL A 76 -8.62 19.86 6.92
CA VAL A 76 -8.77 20.36 5.55
C VAL A 76 -9.91 19.62 4.88
N VAL A 77 -10.88 20.36 4.36
CA VAL A 77 -11.97 19.78 3.57
C VAL A 77 -11.49 19.60 2.12
N TRP A 78 -11.12 18.38 1.77
CA TRP A 78 -10.73 18.04 0.40
C TRP A 78 -11.98 17.79 -0.45
N ARG A 79 -12.10 18.53 -1.55
CA ARG A 79 -13.12 18.28 -2.57
C ARG A 79 -12.55 17.41 -3.68
N GLY A 80 -13.40 16.61 -4.34
CA GLY A 80 -12.99 15.69 -5.40
C GLY A 80 -11.99 16.25 -6.41
N PRO A 81 -12.20 17.44 -7.01
CA PRO A 81 -11.25 18.04 -7.94
C PRO A 81 -9.87 18.38 -7.35
N MET A 82 -9.82 18.79 -6.07
CA MET A 82 -8.55 19.05 -5.38
C MET A 82 -7.76 17.77 -5.17
N LEU A 83 -8.47 16.71 -4.84
CA LEU A 83 -7.90 15.38 -4.62
C LEU A 83 -7.32 14.80 -5.91
N HIS A 84 -8.09 14.90 -6.99
CA HIS A 84 -7.66 14.50 -8.33
C HIS A 84 -6.37 15.22 -8.74
N LYS A 85 -6.32 16.56 -8.55
CA LYS A 85 -5.13 17.37 -8.85
C LYS A 85 -3.93 17.02 -7.98
N ALA A 86 -4.13 16.79 -6.67
CA ALA A 86 -3.05 16.36 -5.78
C ALA A 86 -2.45 15.02 -6.21
N LEU A 87 -3.30 14.05 -6.55
CA LEU A 87 -2.86 12.76 -7.06
C LEU A 87 -2.09 12.89 -8.38
N GLU A 88 -2.57 13.73 -9.31
CA GLU A 88 -1.85 14.05 -10.54
C GLU A 88 -0.45 14.58 -10.24
N GLN A 89 -0.35 15.59 -9.37
CA GLN A 89 0.94 16.17 -8.98
C GLN A 89 1.87 15.16 -8.31
N PHE A 90 1.36 14.25 -7.48
CA PHE A 90 2.16 13.19 -6.88
C PHE A 90 2.72 12.20 -7.90
N LEU A 91 2.04 12.03 -9.02
CA LEU A 91 2.50 11.15 -10.09
C LEU A 91 3.42 11.86 -11.09
N THR A 92 3.27 13.18 -11.30
CA THR A 92 3.99 13.95 -12.33
C THR A 92 5.13 14.79 -11.79
N ASP A 93 4.94 15.43 -10.62
CA ASP A 93 5.86 16.45 -10.11
C ASP A 93 6.83 15.91 -9.04
N VAL A 94 6.65 14.65 -8.61
CA VAL A 94 7.55 13.99 -7.65
C VAL A 94 8.68 13.27 -8.37
N TYR A 95 9.91 13.47 -7.88
CA TYR A 95 11.09 12.76 -8.37
C TYR A 95 11.16 11.34 -7.83
N TRP A 96 10.57 10.40 -8.57
CA TRP A 96 10.54 8.98 -8.20
C TRP A 96 11.81 8.21 -8.55
N ASP A 97 12.68 8.75 -9.43
CA ASP A 97 13.92 8.11 -9.89
C ASP A 97 13.70 6.74 -10.56
N GLU A 98 12.74 6.68 -11.47
CA GLU A 98 12.39 5.46 -12.21
C GLU A 98 12.13 4.26 -11.28
N PRO A 99 11.10 4.27 -10.46
CA PRO A 99 10.82 3.21 -9.52
C PRO A 99 10.45 1.91 -10.24
N ASP A 100 10.93 0.79 -9.71
CA ASP A 100 10.48 -0.54 -10.14
C ASP A 100 9.04 -0.80 -9.68
N PHE A 101 8.70 -0.32 -8.47
CA PHE A 101 7.37 -0.40 -7.88
C PHE A 101 6.94 0.94 -7.30
N LEU A 102 5.75 1.39 -7.65
CA LEU A 102 5.08 2.52 -7.00
C LEU A 102 3.79 1.99 -6.34
N LEU A 103 3.81 1.87 -5.03
CA LEU A 103 2.66 1.43 -4.25
C LEU A 103 1.77 2.64 -3.95
N ILE A 104 0.46 2.44 -4.02
CA ILE A 104 -0.51 3.50 -3.72
C ILE A 104 -1.41 3.02 -2.60
N ASP A 105 -1.27 3.64 -1.42
CA ASP A 105 -2.15 3.37 -0.29
C ASP A 105 -3.46 4.11 -0.48
N MET A 106 -4.51 3.34 -0.75
CA MET A 106 -5.83 3.85 -1.09
C MET A 106 -6.65 4.19 0.15
N PRO A 107 -7.45 5.26 0.15
CA PRO A 107 -8.41 5.50 1.23
C PRO A 107 -9.42 4.36 1.34
N PRO A 108 -10.10 4.25 2.49
CA PRO A 108 -11.19 3.30 2.64
C PRO A 108 -12.37 3.70 1.73
N GLY A 109 -12.93 2.73 1.03
CA GLY A 109 -14.09 2.95 0.15
C GLY A 109 -13.77 2.73 -1.32
N THR A 110 -14.71 3.13 -2.17
CA THR A 110 -14.72 2.80 -3.60
C THR A 110 -15.08 4.06 -4.37
N GLY A 111 -14.22 5.00 -4.48
CA GLY A 111 -14.74 6.22 -5.03
C GLY A 111 -13.86 6.88 -6.09
N ASP A 112 -13.84 8.18 -6.04
CA ASP A 112 -13.23 9.07 -7.02
C ASP A 112 -11.73 8.83 -7.21
N ILE A 113 -11.02 8.34 -6.17
CA ILE A 113 -9.58 8.04 -6.27
C ILE A 113 -9.31 6.86 -7.19
N ALA A 114 -10.09 5.78 -7.10
CA ALA A 114 -9.92 4.62 -7.98
C ALA A 114 -10.16 5.02 -9.45
N LEU A 115 -11.14 5.88 -9.70
CA LEU A 115 -11.41 6.41 -11.02
C LEU A 115 -10.27 7.29 -11.52
N SER A 116 -9.75 8.19 -10.66
CA SER A 116 -8.59 9.03 -10.99
C SER A 116 -7.36 8.20 -11.30
N LEU A 117 -7.07 7.19 -10.48
CA LEU A 117 -5.95 6.28 -10.71
C LEU A 117 -6.07 5.52 -12.02
N SER A 118 -7.27 5.05 -12.37
CA SER A 118 -7.47 4.34 -13.64
C SER A 118 -7.20 5.22 -14.86
N GLN A 119 -7.39 6.54 -14.74
CA GLN A 119 -7.10 7.51 -15.78
C GLN A 119 -5.60 7.80 -15.89
N TYR A 120 -4.93 8.04 -14.76
CA TYR A 120 -3.51 8.36 -14.74
C TYR A 120 -2.61 7.14 -14.87
N LEU A 121 -3.02 6.00 -14.30
CA LEU A 121 -2.25 4.76 -14.25
C LEU A 121 -3.10 3.58 -14.78
N PRO A 122 -3.43 3.56 -16.07
CA PRO A 122 -4.31 2.53 -16.64
C PRO A 122 -3.71 1.11 -16.61
N ARG A 123 -2.43 0.99 -16.22
CA ARG A 123 -1.74 -0.30 -16.02
C ARG A 123 -1.55 -0.67 -14.56
N ALA A 124 -2.09 0.12 -13.64
CA ALA A 124 -2.00 -0.20 -12.22
C ALA A 124 -2.74 -1.51 -11.94
N GLU A 125 -2.23 -2.25 -10.97
CA GLU A 125 -2.75 -3.53 -10.53
C GLU A 125 -3.18 -3.41 -9.08
N VAL A 126 -4.26 -4.07 -8.69
CA VAL A 126 -4.89 -3.90 -7.38
C VAL A 126 -4.65 -5.14 -6.53
N LEU A 127 -4.18 -4.93 -5.30
CA LEU A 127 -4.18 -5.91 -4.22
C LEU A 127 -5.27 -5.56 -3.22
N VAL A 128 -6.08 -6.52 -2.85
CA VAL A 128 -7.19 -6.32 -1.91
C VAL A 128 -6.80 -6.82 -0.54
N VAL A 129 -6.83 -5.91 0.45
CA VAL A 129 -6.57 -6.25 1.85
C VAL A 129 -7.89 -6.40 2.59
N THR A 130 -8.04 -7.52 3.29
CA THR A 130 -9.22 -7.83 4.12
C THR A 130 -8.81 -8.41 5.47
N THR A 131 -9.79 -8.70 6.33
CA THR A 131 -9.64 -9.50 7.55
C THR A 131 -10.60 -10.69 7.47
N PRO A 132 -10.48 -11.72 8.33
CA PRO A 132 -11.39 -12.87 8.31
C PRO A 132 -12.87 -12.54 8.51
N GLN A 133 -13.19 -11.35 9.04
CA GLN A 133 -14.58 -10.94 9.34
C GLN A 133 -15.44 -10.82 8.09
N LEU A 134 -16.65 -11.36 8.10
CA LEU A 134 -17.63 -11.25 7.01
C LEU A 134 -17.91 -9.79 6.59
N ALA A 135 -17.98 -8.87 7.55
CA ALA A 135 -18.20 -7.46 7.25
C ALA A 135 -17.04 -6.82 6.47
N ALA A 136 -15.80 -7.28 6.70
CA ALA A 136 -14.63 -6.82 5.93
C ALA A 136 -14.62 -7.43 4.52
N GLN A 137 -14.98 -8.69 4.39
CA GLN A 137 -15.06 -9.38 3.09
C GLN A 137 -16.06 -8.70 2.14
N LYS A 138 -17.25 -8.33 2.63
CA LYS A 138 -18.24 -7.61 1.80
C LYS A 138 -17.71 -6.29 1.25
N VAL A 139 -16.97 -5.53 2.07
CA VAL A 139 -16.36 -4.27 1.62
C VAL A 139 -15.21 -4.53 0.65
N ALA A 140 -14.40 -5.55 0.90
CA ALA A 140 -13.32 -5.97 0.01
C ALA A 140 -13.86 -6.44 -1.35
N GLN A 141 -14.95 -7.18 -1.37
CA GLN A 141 -15.66 -7.59 -2.58
C GLN A 141 -16.14 -6.38 -3.41
N LEU A 142 -16.74 -5.39 -2.75
CA LEU A 142 -17.16 -4.14 -3.42
C LEU A 142 -15.94 -3.37 -3.98
N SER A 143 -14.82 -3.35 -3.26
CA SER A 143 -13.59 -2.72 -3.73
C SER A 143 -13.02 -3.43 -4.96
N ALA A 144 -13.00 -4.76 -4.96
CA ALA A 144 -12.58 -5.56 -6.10
C ALA A 144 -13.51 -5.34 -7.32
N ALA A 145 -14.82 -5.32 -7.11
CA ALA A 145 -15.80 -5.05 -8.16
C ALA A 145 -15.62 -3.64 -8.76
N MET A 146 -15.33 -2.64 -7.91
CA MET A 146 -15.05 -1.28 -8.39
C MET A 146 -13.76 -1.21 -9.20
N ALA A 147 -12.67 -1.85 -8.75
CA ALA A 147 -11.43 -1.92 -9.52
C ALA A 147 -11.66 -2.52 -10.91
N THR A 148 -12.40 -3.62 -10.99
CA THR A 148 -12.79 -4.24 -12.27
C THR A 148 -13.61 -3.30 -13.14
N LYS A 149 -14.56 -2.55 -12.55
CA LYS A 149 -15.41 -1.61 -13.28
C LYS A 149 -14.62 -0.46 -13.90
N VAL A 150 -13.51 -0.06 -13.30
CA VAL A 150 -12.60 0.97 -13.83
C VAL A 150 -11.41 0.38 -14.60
N ASN A 151 -11.49 -0.90 -14.99
CA ASN A 151 -10.46 -1.62 -15.75
C ASN A 151 -9.09 -1.75 -15.06
N LEU A 152 -9.06 -1.74 -13.73
CA LEU A 152 -7.87 -2.06 -12.96
C LEU A 152 -7.91 -3.54 -12.55
N PRO A 153 -6.97 -4.38 -13.03
CA PRO A 153 -6.98 -5.80 -12.70
C PRO A 153 -6.66 -6.03 -11.22
N VAL A 154 -7.49 -6.85 -10.56
CA VAL A 154 -7.23 -7.34 -9.21
C VAL A 154 -6.34 -8.57 -9.29
N ARG A 155 -5.22 -8.59 -8.58
CA ARG A 155 -4.20 -9.65 -8.64
C ARG A 155 -4.26 -10.64 -7.51
N GLY A 156 -4.89 -10.27 -6.40
CA GLY A 156 -5.03 -11.20 -5.30
C GLY A 156 -5.51 -10.54 -4.01
N ILE A 157 -5.71 -11.41 -3.03
CA ILE A 157 -6.22 -11.07 -1.71
C ILE A 157 -5.10 -11.23 -0.68
N ILE A 158 -5.02 -10.29 0.25
CA ILE A 158 -4.16 -10.36 1.44
C ILE A 158 -5.08 -10.35 2.65
N GLU A 159 -5.06 -11.43 3.43
CA GLU A 159 -5.80 -11.50 4.69
C GLU A 159 -4.91 -11.04 5.83
N ASN A 160 -5.24 -9.92 6.42
CA ASN A 160 -4.57 -9.38 7.60
C ASN A 160 -5.35 -9.73 8.87
N MET A 161 -4.65 -9.76 10.01
CA MET A 161 -5.23 -10.13 11.32
C MET A 161 -5.85 -11.54 11.29
N SER A 162 -5.20 -12.47 10.58
CA SER A 162 -5.72 -13.83 10.34
C SER A 162 -5.80 -14.65 11.62
N TRP A 163 -4.83 -14.51 12.52
CA TRP A 163 -4.80 -15.12 13.84
C TRP A 163 -3.94 -14.32 14.81
N PHE A 164 -4.10 -14.57 16.06
CA PHE A 164 -3.21 -14.11 17.13
C PHE A 164 -2.56 -15.35 17.78
N THR A 165 -1.27 -15.30 18.04
CA THR A 165 -0.59 -16.35 18.79
C THR A 165 -0.40 -15.88 20.23
N GLY A 166 -1.01 -16.58 21.18
CA GLY A 166 -0.89 -16.28 22.60
C GLY A 166 0.48 -16.68 23.17
N ASP A 167 0.76 -16.26 24.41
CA ASP A 167 1.98 -16.62 25.13
C ASP A 167 2.11 -18.13 25.40
N ASP A 168 1.00 -18.84 25.31
CA ASP A 168 0.91 -20.32 25.37
C ASP A 168 1.27 -21.01 24.04
N GLY A 169 1.58 -20.23 23.00
CA GLY A 169 1.85 -20.74 21.65
C GLY A 169 0.62 -21.18 20.87
N VAL A 170 -0.60 -21.00 21.43
CA VAL A 170 -1.85 -21.35 20.76
C VAL A 170 -2.29 -20.25 19.82
N ARG A 171 -2.79 -20.62 18.63
CA ARG A 171 -3.38 -19.69 17.68
C ARG A 171 -4.85 -19.46 18.01
N TYR A 172 -5.22 -18.18 18.13
CA TYR A 172 -6.57 -17.71 18.38
C TYR A 172 -7.11 -16.97 17.17
N GLU A 173 -8.23 -17.37 16.64
CA GLU A 173 -8.89 -16.78 15.49
C GLU A 173 -9.87 -15.67 15.95
N LEU A 174 -9.33 -14.57 16.48
CA LEU A 174 -10.11 -13.51 17.12
C LEU A 174 -11.14 -12.86 16.20
N PHE A 175 -10.90 -12.89 14.90
CA PHE A 175 -11.78 -12.31 13.88
C PHE A 175 -12.44 -13.38 12.99
N GLY A 176 -12.43 -14.63 13.42
CA GLY A 176 -12.85 -15.78 12.62
C GLY A 176 -11.71 -16.29 11.73
N SER A 177 -12.01 -17.25 10.88
CA SER A 177 -11.04 -17.88 9.99
C SER A 177 -11.58 -18.10 8.59
N GLY A 178 -10.65 -18.24 7.63
CA GLY A 178 -10.96 -18.61 6.25
C GLY A 178 -11.62 -17.54 5.40
N GLY A 179 -11.84 -16.33 5.94
CA GLY A 179 -12.55 -15.28 5.23
C GLY A 179 -11.84 -14.78 3.99
N GLY A 180 -10.52 -14.63 4.06
CA GLY A 180 -9.70 -14.25 2.91
C GLY A 180 -9.68 -15.33 1.82
N GLN A 181 -9.62 -16.61 2.21
CA GLN A 181 -9.69 -17.72 1.25
C GLN A 181 -11.06 -17.78 0.58
N ASN A 182 -12.14 -17.68 1.34
CA ASN A 182 -13.49 -17.66 0.79
C ASN A 182 -13.67 -16.52 -0.23
N LEU A 183 -13.17 -15.33 0.09
CA LEU A 183 -13.21 -14.18 -0.83
C LEU A 183 -12.34 -14.43 -2.08
N ALA A 184 -11.18 -15.04 -1.91
CA ALA A 184 -10.29 -15.38 -3.02
C ALA A 184 -10.95 -16.39 -3.97
N ASP A 185 -11.57 -17.43 -3.42
CA ASP A 185 -12.29 -18.46 -4.19
C ASP A 185 -13.50 -17.85 -4.93
N GLU A 186 -14.29 -17.01 -4.24
CA GLU A 186 -15.46 -16.33 -4.83
C GLU A 186 -15.07 -15.42 -6.01
N LEU A 187 -13.95 -14.73 -5.91
CA LEU A 187 -13.45 -13.83 -6.95
C LEU A 187 -12.54 -14.53 -7.97
N ASN A 188 -12.27 -15.81 -7.80
CA ASN A 188 -11.30 -16.59 -8.59
C ASN A 188 -9.91 -15.91 -8.63
N LEU A 189 -9.45 -15.49 -7.46
CA LEU A 189 -8.16 -14.83 -7.26
C LEU A 189 -7.29 -15.63 -6.26
N PRO A 190 -5.96 -15.50 -6.31
CA PRO A 190 -5.11 -16.12 -5.31
C PRO A 190 -5.20 -15.41 -3.95
N LEU A 191 -5.17 -16.18 -2.86
CA LEU A 191 -4.80 -15.69 -1.54
C LEU A 191 -3.27 -15.57 -1.48
N LEU A 192 -2.77 -14.33 -1.48
CA LEU A 192 -1.34 -14.05 -1.59
C LEU A 192 -0.59 -14.24 -0.28
N ALA A 193 -1.21 -13.81 0.82
CA ALA A 193 -0.65 -13.93 2.17
C ALA A 193 -1.75 -13.89 3.23
N GLN A 194 -1.44 -14.53 4.37
CA GLN A 194 -2.16 -14.39 5.63
C GLN A 194 -1.18 -13.81 6.65
N ILE A 195 -1.55 -12.68 7.26
CA ILE A 195 -0.69 -11.93 8.18
C ILE A 195 -1.31 -12.02 9.58
N PRO A 196 -0.56 -12.49 10.59
CA PRO A 196 -1.07 -12.58 11.94
C PRO A 196 -1.26 -11.20 12.58
N LEU A 197 -2.14 -11.13 13.56
CA LEU A 197 -2.25 -9.99 14.45
C LEU A 197 -1.11 -10.05 15.48
N MET A 198 -0.19 -9.10 15.43
CA MET A 198 0.95 -9.01 16.35
C MET A 198 1.15 -7.59 16.86
N SER A 199 1.42 -7.44 18.15
CA SER A 199 1.78 -6.16 18.76
C SER A 199 3.01 -5.52 18.11
N ALA A 200 4.00 -6.33 17.75
CA ALA A 200 5.21 -5.87 17.08
C ALA A 200 4.95 -5.15 15.74
N LEU A 201 3.91 -5.57 14.98
CA LEU A 201 3.52 -4.89 13.74
C LEU A 201 2.94 -3.50 14.03
N ARG A 202 2.11 -3.39 15.07
CA ARG A 202 1.55 -2.11 15.53
C ARG A 202 2.67 -1.19 16.05
N GLU A 203 3.47 -1.69 16.97
CA GLU A 203 4.58 -0.93 17.59
C GLU A 203 5.57 -0.43 16.54
N GLY A 204 5.97 -1.29 15.61
CA GLY A 204 6.83 -0.91 14.50
C GLY A 204 6.22 0.20 13.63
N GLY A 205 4.90 0.15 13.38
CA GLY A 205 4.18 1.20 12.67
C GLY A 205 4.08 2.51 13.45
N ASP A 206 3.93 2.44 14.78
CA ASP A 206 3.87 3.61 15.65
C ASP A 206 5.24 4.31 15.78
N ASP A 207 6.32 3.53 15.78
CA ASP A 207 7.69 3.98 16.00
C ASP A 207 8.45 4.28 14.69
N GLY A 208 7.82 4.15 13.52
CA GLY A 208 8.49 4.35 12.23
C GLY A 208 9.56 3.28 11.93
N ARG A 209 9.39 2.09 12.47
CA ARG A 209 10.30 0.94 12.38
C ARG A 209 9.59 -0.29 11.82
N PRO A 210 9.27 -0.30 10.50
CA PRO A 210 8.55 -1.41 9.89
C PRO A 210 9.20 -2.75 10.17
N ILE A 211 8.39 -3.73 10.57
CA ILE A 211 8.92 -5.03 11.00
C ILE A 211 9.65 -5.78 9.88
N ALA A 212 9.28 -5.54 8.63
CA ALA A 212 9.98 -6.09 7.47
C ALA A 212 11.44 -5.58 7.36
N ALA A 213 11.75 -4.40 7.96
CA ALA A 213 13.12 -3.87 8.02
C ALA A 213 13.86 -4.33 9.26
N VAL A 214 13.23 -4.18 10.45
CA VAL A 214 13.93 -4.32 11.73
C VAL A 214 13.98 -5.77 12.24
N ALA A 215 13.07 -6.64 11.77
CA ALA A 215 13.04 -8.05 12.15
C ALA A 215 12.66 -8.95 10.94
N PRO A 216 13.47 -8.93 9.85
CA PRO A 216 13.16 -9.67 8.62
C PRO A 216 13.05 -11.18 8.83
N ASP A 217 13.78 -11.73 9.79
CA ASP A 217 13.80 -13.16 10.11
C ASP A 217 12.67 -13.62 11.04
N SER A 218 11.89 -12.70 11.61
CA SER A 218 10.70 -13.01 12.40
C SER A 218 9.61 -13.68 11.53
N GLU A 219 8.63 -14.35 12.15
CA GLU A 219 7.51 -14.95 11.43
C GLU A 219 6.86 -13.96 10.47
N ILE A 220 6.52 -12.78 10.98
CA ILE A 220 5.83 -11.75 10.19
C ILE A 220 6.76 -11.07 9.16
N GLY A 221 8.04 -10.88 9.49
CA GLY A 221 9.05 -10.39 8.54
C GLY A 221 9.16 -11.32 7.33
N LYS A 222 9.27 -12.63 7.57
CA LYS A 222 9.30 -13.65 6.51
C LYS A 222 8.04 -13.66 5.64
N ILE A 223 6.87 -13.42 6.23
CA ILE A 223 5.61 -13.31 5.48
C ILE A 223 5.69 -12.15 4.49
N PHE A 224 6.12 -10.95 4.94
CA PHE A 224 6.25 -9.79 4.06
C PHE A 224 7.32 -9.97 2.98
N HIS A 225 8.47 -10.55 3.33
CA HIS A 225 9.52 -10.84 2.33
C HIS A 225 9.08 -11.89 1.30
N SER A 226 8.34 -12.92 1.72
CA SER A 226 7.75 -13.90 0.82
C SER A 226 6.69 -13.28 -0.09
N LEU A 227 5.82 -12.43 0.45
CA LEU A 227 4.83 -11.68 -0.32
C LEU A 227 5.51 -10.76 -1.34
N ALA A 228 6.54 -10.02 -0.93
CA ALA A 228 7.31 -9.14 -1.83
C ALA A 228 7.95 -9.93 -2.98
N LYS A 229 8.56 -11.07 -2.69
CA LYS A 229 9.14 -11.96 -3.70
C LYS A 229 8.08 -12.43 -4.70
N LYS A 230 6.92 -12.90 -4.21
CA LYS A 230 5.81 -13.36 -5.05
C LYS A 230 5.30 -12.25 -5.96
N ILE A 231 5.11 -11.04 -5.42
CA ILE A 231 4.69 -9.87 -6.20
C ILE A 231 5.73 -9.52 -7.26
N ALA A 232 7.02 -9.49 -6.90
CA ALA A 232 8.08 -9.17 -7.84
C ALA A 232 8.21 -10.21 -8.99
N GLU A 233 7.90 -11.46 -8.73
CA GLU A 233 7.91 -12.51 -9.75
C GLU A 233 6.68 -12.48 -10.66
N GLU A 234 5.49 -12.25 -10.10
CA GLU A 234 4.21 -12.30 -10.82
C GLU A 234 3.82 -10.96 -11.46
N MET A 235 4.16 -9.85 -10.80
CA MET A 235 3.84 -8.48 -11.22
C MET A 235 5.11 -7.73 -11.64
N LYS A 236 5.91 -8.35 -12.50
CA LYS A 236 7.21 -7.80 -12.92
C LYS A 236 7.10 -6.38 -13.44
N PRO A 237 8.06 -5.50 -13.04
CA PRO A 237 8.13 -4.13 -13.55
C PRO A 237 8.16 -4.15 -15.08
N LYS A 238 7.16 -3.54 -15.69
CA LYS A 238 7.10 -3.40 -17.16
C LYS A 238 7.90 -2.16 -17.52
N LYS A 239 9.17 -2.32 -17.88
CA LYS A 239 9.97 -1.22 -18.42
C LYS A 239 9.24 -0.67 -19.66
N ILE A 240 8.77 0.57 -19.57
CA ILE A 240 8.26 1.30 -20.72
C ILE A 240 9.49 1.73 -21.50
N PHE A 241 9.69 1.19 -22.70
CA PHE A 241 10.62 1.80 -23.64
C PHE A 241 10.07 3.19 -23.97
N SER A 242 10.58 4.23 -23.34
CA SER A 242 10.46 5.56 -23.88
C SER A 242 11.30 5.54 -25.16
N ALA A 243 10.64 5.59 -26.31
CA ALA A 243 11.36 5.90 -27.54
C ALA A 243 12.05 7.23 -27.27
N ALA A 244 13.37 7.23 -27.22
CA ALA A 244 14.15 8.45 -27.12
C ALA A 244 13.70 9.33 -28.28
N LEU A 245 13.09 10.48 -27.98
CA LEU A 245 12.82 11.52 -28.95
C LEU A 245 14.17 11.86 -29.58
N LYS A 246 14.42 11.37 -30.79
CA LYS A 246 15.50 11.89 -31.61
C LYS A 246 15.10 13.31 -31.98
N VAL A 247 15.62 14.27 -31.25
CA VAL A 247 15.62 15.67 -31.69
C VAL A 247 16.59 15.74 -32.85
N ASN A 248 16.04 15.93 -34.04
CA ASN A 248 16.83 16.30 -35.24
C ASN A 248 17.12 17.79 -35.18
#